data_723408d1a0314a3c9b695a9e13d10aed
#
_entry.id   723408d1a0314a3c9b695a9e13d10aed
#
_cell.length_a   1.000
_cell.length_b   1.000
_cell.length_c   1.000
_cell.angle_alpha   90.00
_cell.angle_beta   90.00
_cell.angle_gamma   90.00
#
_symmetry.space_group_name_H-M   'P 1'
#
loop_
_entity.id
_entity.type
_entity.pdbx_description
1 polymer ?
#
loop_
_entity_poly.entity_id
_entity_poly.type
_entity_poly.pdbx_seq_one_letter_code
_entity_poly.pdbx_strand_id
1 'polypeptide(L)'
;FLFRGFIKYMTTNAPVSGSATLINYDSTGFKVACTVVVLVIGFIAFRYTKFGTYLKAIGAGEKAAMFSGIRTDRMKFLMYVLAGALTGFAAFINVIKVGSVTSSGGNQLETQILIALVLGGMPISGGAKVRFENIVVGSLLYVVLNSGLTMMGFSTQMMQLIQGVVFLIFVAVFADRESLTVIK
;
A
#
# COMPACT_ATOMS: atom_id res chain seq x y z
N PHE A 1 10.12 -4.64 -13.44
CA PHE A 1 10.52 -4.03 -14.73
C PHE A 1 10.22 -4.96 -15.91
N LEU A 2 10.61 -6.25 -15.90
CA LEU A 2 10.41 -7.21 -16.99
C LEU A 2 8.95 -7.34 -17.43
N PHE A 3 8.02 -7.58 -16.50
CA PHE A 3 6.59 -7.70 -16.79
C PHE A 3 6.01 -6.42 -17.42
N ARG A 4 6.40 -5.25 -16.93
CA ARG A 4 5.96 -3.97 -17.52
C ARG A 4 6.51 -3.80 -18.94
N GLY A 5 7.77 -4.15 -19.19
CA GLY A 5 8.37 -4.13 -20.53
C GLY A 5 7.62 -5.07 -21.48
N PHE A 6 7.31 -6.28 -21.04
CA PHE A 6 6.55 -7.25 -21.81
C PHE A 6 5.13 -6.77 -22.15
N ILE A 7 4.41 -6.22 -21.17
CA ILE A 7 3.06 -5.67 -21.39
C ILE A 7 3.12 -4.49 -22.37
N LYS A 8 4.08 -3.58 -22.22
CA LYS A 8 4.26 -2.46 -23.17
C LYS A 8 4.52 -2.93 -24.60
N TYR A 9 5.34 -3.95 -24.76
CA TYR A 9 5.61 -4.55 -26.06
C TYR A 9 4.35 -5.18 -26.66
N MET A 10 3.60 -5.96 -25.88
CA MET A 10 2.39 -6.64 -26.34
C MET A 10 1.23 -5.69 -26.66
N THR A 11 1.08 -4.61 -25.89
CA THR A 11 -0.04 -3.66 -26.06
C THR A 11 0.30 -2.47 -26.97
N THR A 12 1.52 -2.40 -27.52
CA THR A 12 1.99 -1.26 -28.34
C THR A 12 1.72 0.09 -27.66
N ASN A 13 1.78 0.13 -26.34
CA ASN A 13 1.43 1.30 -25.49
C ASN A 13 -0.03 1.78 -25.60
N ALA A 14 -0.89 1.08 -26.33
CA ALA A 14 -2.30 1.45 -26.43
C ALA A 14 -3.08 1.06 -25.17
N PRO A 15 -4.03 1.89 -24.71
CA PRO A 15 -4.93 1.50 -23.64
C PRO A 15 -5.83 0.35 -24.11
N VAL A 16 -5.92 -0.69 -23.30
CA VAL A 16 -6.84 -1.80 -23.54
C VAL A 16 -8.17 -1.47 -22.86
N SER A 17 -9.24 -1.33 -23.66
CA SER A 17 -10.57 -1.06 -23.15
C SER A 17 -11.13 -2.27 -22.41
N GLY A 18 -11.70 -2.04 -21.23
CA GLY A 18 -12.45 -3.05 -20.49
C GLY A 18 -13.78 -3.40 -21.23
N SER A 19 -14.30 -4.60 -20.98
CA SER A 19 -15.59 -5.01 -21.52
C SER A 19 -16.70 -4.08 -21.01
N ALA A 20 -17.63 -3.71 -21.90
CA ALA A 20 -18.78 -2.84 -21.56
C ALA A 20 -19.63 -3.40 -20.42
N THR A 21 -19.69 -4.71 -20.26
CA THR A 21 -20.37 -5.39 -19.16
C THR A 21 -19.74 -5.10 -17.79
N LEU A 22 -18.42 -4.92 -17.70
CA LEU A 22 -17.74 -4.60 -16.46
C LEU A 22 -17.96 -3.13 -16.04
N ILE A 23 -18.07 -2.23 -17.01
CA ILE A 23 -18.29 -0.80 -16.78
C ILE A 23 -19.71 -0.55 -16.21
N ASN A 24 -20.68 -1.40 -16.57
CA ASN A 24 -22.04 -1.30 -16.08
C ASN A 24 -22.18 -1.62 -14.57
N TYR A 25 -21.16 -2.25 -13.96
CA TYR A 25 -21.07 -2.50 -12.51
C TYR A 25 -20.42 -1.35 -11.72
N ASP A 26 -20.20 -0.18 -12.34
CA ASP A 26 -19.60 0.99 -11.70
C ASP A 26 -20.56 1.66 -10.70
N SER A 27 -20.96 0.93 -9.66
CA SER A 27 -21.70 1.47 -8.53
C SER A 27 -20.77 1.95 -7.44
N THR A 28 -20.88 3.20 -7.02
CA THR A 28 -20.13 3.75 -5.89
C THR A 28 -20.33 2.92 -4.62
N GLY A 29 -21.55 2.42 -4.41
CA GLY A 29 -21.89 1.56 -3.28
C GLY A 29 -21.11 0.25 -3.29
N PHE A 30 -20.94 -0.39 -4.46
CA PHE A 30 -20.16 -1.62 -4.60
C PHE A 30 -18.68 -1.40 -4.23
N LYS A 31 -18.06 -0.32 -4.72
CA LYS A 31 -16.65 0.01 -4.41
C LYS A 31 -16.45 0.27 -2.91
N VAL A 32 -17.33 1.05 -2.30
CA VAL A 32 -17.29 1.33 -0.87
C VAL A 32 -17.47 0.04 -0.07
N ALA A 33 -18.43 -0.79 -0.41
CA ALA A 33 -18.66 -2.07 0.24
C ALA A 33 -17.43 -2.98 0.16
N CYS A 34 -16.84 -3.15 -1.03
CA CYS A 34 -15.61 -3.92 -1.20
C CYS A 34 -14.45 -3.38 -0.37
N THR A 35 -14.26 -2.06 -0.34
CA THR A 35 -13.20 -1.43 0.46
C THR A 35 -13.40 -1.67 1.95
N VAL A 36 -14.64 -1.49 2.45
CA VAL A 36 -14.98 -1.73 3.86
C VAL A 36 -14.77 -3.20 4.23
N VAL A 37 -15.20 -4.13 3.39
CA VAL A 37 -15.01 -5.58 3.63
C VAL A 37 -13.53 -5.92 3.73
N VAL A 38 -12.70 -5.44 2.81
CA VAL A 38 -11.24 -5.68 2.85
C VAL A 38 -10.61 -5.08 4.11
N LEU A 39 -11.02 -3.86 4.50
CA LEU A 39 -10.51 -3.22 5.71
C LEU A 39 -10.91 -4.00 6.97
N VAL A 40 -12.15 -4.46 7.07
CA VAL A 40 -12.65 -5.23 8.21
C VAL A 40 -11.92 -6.57 8.30
N ILE A 41 -11.80 -7.30 7.19
CA ILE A 41 -11.07 -8.57 7.13
C ILE A 41 -9.59 -8.35 7.51
N GLY A 42 -8.95 -7.32 6.95
CA GLY A 42 -7.57 -6.97 7.26
C GLY A 42 -7.37 -6.62 8.74
N PHE A 43 -8.28 -5.85 9.32
CA PHE A 43 -8.26 -5.50 10.74
C PHE A 43 -8.39 -6.74 11.63
N ILE A 44 -9.36 -7.60 11.36
CA ILE A 44 -9.57 -8.84 12.10
C ILE A 44 -8.35 -9.75 11.98
N ALA A 45 -7.84 -9.94 10.76
CA ALA A 45 -6.69 -10.78 10.49
C ALA A 45 -5.43 -10.28 11.23
N PHE A 46 -5.20 -8.97 11.23
CA PHE A 46 -4.00 -8.40 11.84
C PHE A 46 -4.10 -8.30 13.37
N ARG A 47 -5.29 -8.01 13.93
CA ARG A 47 -5.46 -7.76 15.35
C ARG A 47 -5.80 -9.01 16.16
N TYR A 48 -6.64 -9.90 15.63
CA TYR A 48 -7.20 -11.02 16.38
C TYR A 48 -6.61 -12.37 16.02
N THR A 49 -5.80 -12.49 14.95
CA THR A 49 -5.21 -13.78 14.58
C THR A 49 -3.75 -13.89 14.98
N LYS A 50 -3.27 -15.13 15.13
CA LYS A 50 -1.85 -15.44 15.33
C LYS A 50 -0.96 -14.90 14.19
N PHE A 51 -1.56 -14.72 13.03
CA PHE A 51 -0.90 -14.16 11.86
C PHE A 51 -0.32 -12.76 12.13
N GLY A 52 -1.13 -11.82 12.66
CA GLY A 52 -0.67 -10.49 13.00
C GLY A 52 0.40 -10.49 14.11
N THR A 53 0.28 -11.38 15.09
CA THR A 53 1.29 -11.52 16.16
C THR A 53 2.63 -12.01 15.61
N TYR A 54 2.61 -13.01 14.71
CA TYR A 54 3.84 -13.54 14.10
C TYR A 54 4.51 -12.49 13.19
N LEU A 55 3.72 -11.69 12.47
CA LEU A 55 4.26 -10.61 11.66
C LEU A 55 4.96 -9.53 12.50
N LYS A 56 4.36 -9.14 13.62
CA LYS A 56 4.98 -8.18 14.55
C LYS A 56 6.26 -8.75 15.15
N ALA A 57 6.29 -10.04 15.49
CA ALA A 57 7.46 -10.70 16.00
C ALA A 57 8.61 -10.74 14.97
N ILE A 58 8.29 -11.06 13.71
CA ILE A 58 9.26 -11.05 12.60
C ILE A 58 9.76 -9.63 12.33
N GLY A 59 8.85 -8.64 12.37
CA GLY A 59 9.22 -7.23 12.19
C GLY A 59 10.08 -6.66 13.32
N ALA A 60 9.94 -7.17 14.54
CA ALA A 60 10.79 -6.80 15.68
C ALA A 60 12.21 -7.41 15.60
N GLY A 61 12.34 -8.59 15.01
CA GLY A 61 13.63 -9.26 14.83
C GLY A 61 13.44 -10.66 14.27
N GLU A 62 13.80 -10.84 13.01
CA GLU A 62 13.61 -12.11 12.30
C GLU A 62 14.33 -13.29 12.98
N LYS A 63 15.59 -13.08 13.39
CA LYS A 63 16.38 -14.12 14.08
C LYS A 63 15.75 -14.52 15.41
N ALA A 64 15.29 -13.55 16.19
CA ALA A 64 14.61 -13.80 17.46
C ALA A 64 13.29 -14.58 17.27
N ALA A 65 12.51 -14.21 16.26
CA ALA A 65 11.28 -14.91 15.90
C ALA A 65 11.55 -16.36 15.47
N MET A 66 12.62 -16.60 14.71
CA MET A 66 13.03 -17.93 14.29
C MET A 66 13.45 -18.81 15.50
N PHE A 67 14.22 -18.25 16.44
CA PHE A 67 14.58 -18.95 17.68
C PHE A 67 13.39 -19.23 18.60
N SER A 68 12.32 -18.44 18.49
CA SER A 68 11.04 -18.67 19.19
C SER A 68 10.16 -19.73 18.50
N GLY A 69 10.66 -20.43 17.48
CA GLY A 69 9.95 -21.50 16.79
C GLY A 69 8.98 -21.03 15.69
N ILE A 70 9.00 -19.73 15.33
CA ILE A 70 8.16 -19.21 14.25
C ILE A 70 8.82 -19.57 12.91
N ARG A 71 8.08 -20.21 12.02
CA ARG A 71 8.53 -20.54 10.65
C ARG A 71 8.49 -19.27 9.77
N THR A 72 9.55 -18.46 9.86
CA THR A 72 9.63 -17.14 9.21
C THR A 72 9.45 -17.22 7.68
N ASP A 73 10.05 -18.21 7.02
CA ASP A 73 9.97 -18.37 5.56
C ASP A 73 8.53 -18.61 5.07
N ARG A 74 7.78 -19.47 5.77
CA ARG A 74 6.37 -19.73 5.42
C ARG A 74 5.51 -18.51 5.63
N MET A 75 5.77 -17.75 6.70
CA MET A 75 5.03 -16.52 6.97
C MET A 75 5.33 -15.44 5.94
N LYS A 76 6.59 -15.28 5.53
CA LYS A 76 6.96 -14.38 4.45
C LYS A 76 6.29 -14.77 3.13
N PHE A 77 6.36 -16.05 2.76
CA PHE A 77 5.69 -16.54 1.54
C PHE A 77 4.19 -16.22 1.56
N LEU A 78 3.51 -16.53 2.65
CA LEU A 78 2.07 -16.25 2.80
C LEU A 78 1.76 -14.75 2.69
N MET A 79 2.64 -13.88 3.22
CA MET A 79 2.50 -12.43 3.09
C MET A 79 2.60 -11.96 1.63
N TYR A 80 3.55 -12.51 0.87
CA TYR A 80 3.67 -12.15 -0.55
C TYR A 80 2.46 -12.61 -1.35
N VAL A 81 1.93 -13.80 -1.06
CA VAL A 81 0.70 -14.32 -1.70
C VAL A 81 -0.49 -13.41 -1.37
N LEU A 82 -0.67 -13.04 -0.11
CA LEU A 82 -1.76 -12.13 0.30
C LEU A 82 -1.60 -10.73 -0.31
N ALA A 83 -0.39 -10.19 -0.33
CA ALA A 83 -0.12 -8.89 -0.95
C ALA A 83 -0.44 -8.93 -2.45
N GLY A 84 -0.06 -9.99 -3.15
CA GLY A 84 -0.38 -10.20 -4.56
C GLY A 84 -1.89 -10.29 -4.80
N ALA A 85 -2.60 -11.05 -3.97
CA ALA A 85 -4.06 -11.19 -4.06
C ALA A 85 -4.78 -9.85 -3.83
N LEU A 86 -4.39 -9.09 -2.81
CA LEU A 86 -4.96 -7.77 -2.53
C LEU A 86 -4.65 -6.76 -3.63
N THR A 87 -3.44 -6.78 -4.17
CA THR A 87 -3.05 -5.91 -5.29
C THR A 87 -3.85 -6.25 -6.55
N GLY A 88 -4.02 -7.53 -6.85
CA GLY A 88 -4.86 -7.98 -7.97
C GLY A 88 -6.33 -7.56 -7.80
N PHE A 89 -6.87 -7.67 -6.60
CA PHE A 89 -8.21 -7.22 -6.28
C PHE A 89 -8.37 -5.70 -6.42
N ALA A 90 -7.40 -4.92 -5.92
CA ALA A 90 -7.39 -3.47 -6.09
C ALA A 90 -7.29 -3.05 -7.56
N ALA A 91 -6.46 -3.76 -8.35
CA ALA A 91 -6.36 -3.54 -9.79
C ALA A 91 -7.69 -3.82 -10.50
N PHE A 92 -8.39 -4.89 -10.13
CA PHE A 92 -9.71 -5.22 -10.67
C PHE A 92 -10.75 -4.11 -10.42
N ILE A 93 -10.82 -3.61 -9.18
CA ILE A 93 -11.70 -2.47 -8.84
C ILE A 93 -11.32 -1.22 -9.64
N ASN A 94 -10.02 -0.98 -9.84
CA ASN A 94 -9.56 0.17 -10.62
C ASN A 94 -9.96 0.05 -12.10
N VAL A 95 -9.91 -1.14 -12.68
CA VAL A 95 -10.37 -1.40 -14.06
C VAL A 95 -11.86 -1.09 -14.21
N ILE A 96 -12.68 -1.49 -13.25
CA ILE A 96 -14.13 -1.17 -13.24
C ILE A 96 -14.33 0.36 -13.20
N LYS A 97 -13.53 1.07 -12.40
CA LYS A 97 -13.63 2.53 -12.24
C LYS A 97 -13.21 3.30 -13.49
N VAL A 98 -12.11 2.91 -14.12
CA VAL A 98 -11.49 3.65 -15.24
C VAL A 98 -11.99 3.18 -16.60
N GLY A 99 -12.53 1.96 -16.69
CA GLY A 99 -13.00 1.36 -17.93
C GLY A 99 -11.89 0.96 -18.90
N SER A 100 -10.62 1.23 -18.56
CA SER A 100 -9.48 0.91 -19.41
C SER A 100 -8.23 0.61 -18.59
N VAL A 101 -7.33 -0.19 -19.15
CA VAL A 101 -6.03 -0.51 -18.55
C VAL A 101 -4.93 0.04 -19.43
N THR A 102 -4.05 0.84 -18.86
CA THR A 102 -2.86 1.34 -19.56
C THR A 102 -1.61 0.61 -19.05
N SER A 103 -0.63 0.44 -19.92
CA SER A 103 0.67 -0.16 -19.56
C SER A 103 1.46 0.65 -18.53
N SER A 104 1.14 1.94 -18.37
CA SER A 104 1.67 2.82 -17.34
C SER A 104 0.85 2.83 -16.05
N GLY A 105 -0.27 2.10 -15.98
CA GLY A 105 -1.10 1.97 -14.79
C GLY A 105 -0.30 1.44 -13.60
N GLY A 106 -0.52 2.01 -12.43
CA GLY A 106 0.21 1.65 -11.21
C GLY A 106 1.69 2.08 -11.19
N ASN A 107 2.10 3.01 -12.06
CA ASN A 107 3.44 3.57 -11.98
C ASN A 107 3.60 4.37 -10.68
N GLN A 108 4.73 4.19 -9.99
CA GLN A 108 5.05 4.82 -8.69
C GLN A 108 4.10 4.42 -7.52
N LEU A 109 3.32 3.38 -7.67
CA LEU A 109 2.41 2.92 -6.62
C LEU A 109 3.18 2.49 -5.37
N GLU A 110 4.38 1.91 -5.54
CA GLU A 110 5.27 1.56 -4.44
C GLU A 110 5.66 2.81 -3.61
N THR A 111 6.03 3.91 -4.28
CA THR A 111 6.39 5.17 -3.62
C THR A 111 5.19 5.78 -2.90
N GLN A 112 4.01 5.76 -3.53
CA GLN A 112 2.77 6.26 -2.92
C GLN A 112 2.41 5.49 -1.65
N ILE A 113 2.54 4.17 -1.65
CA ILE A 113 2.31 3.33 -0.47
C ILE A 113 3.32 3.65 0.64
N LEU A 114 4.60 3.83 0.31
CA LEU A 114 5.62 4.22 1.28
C LEU A 114 5.31 5.58 1.92
N ILE A 115 4.90 6.57 1.12
CA ILE A 115 4.48 7.88 1.63
C ILE A 115 3.28 7.72 2.58
N ALA A 116 2.26 6.96 2.18
CA ALA A 116 1.09 6.72 3.02
C ALA A 116 1.46 6.04 4.35
N LEU A 117 2.35 5.05 4.34
CA LEU A 117 2.83 4.38 5.56
C LEU A 117 3.53 5.36 6.50
N VAL A 118 4.41 6.20 5.97
CA VAL A 118 5.16 7.19 6.77
C VAL A 118 4.24 8.28 7.30
N LEU A 119 3.27 8.76 6.50
CA LEU A 119 2.24 9.70 6.99
C LEU A 119 1.41 9.09 8.12
N GLY A 120 1.18 7.78 8.10
CA GLY A 120 0.52 7.03 9.18
C GLY A 120 1.38 6.83 10.43
N GLY A 121 2.63 7.30 10.42
CA GLY A 121 3.55 7.16 11.55
C GLY A 121 4.12 5.74 11.70
N MET A 122 4.22 4.99 10.61
CA MET A 122 4.85 3.68 10.62
C MET A 122 6.35 3.81 10.30
N PRO A 123 7.24 3.19 11.09
CA PRO A 123 8.66 3.18 10.77
C PRO A 123 8.91 2.35 9.50
N ILE A 124 9.76 2.86 8.61
CA ILE A 124 10.12 2.19 7.35
C ILE A 124 10.87 0.88 7.63
N SER A 125 11.65 0.84 8.70
CA SER A 125 12.40 -0.34 9.14
C SER A 125 11.53 -1.47 9.68
N GLY A 126 10.21 -1.28 9.80
CA GLY A 126 9.31 -2.21 10.46
C GLY A 126 9.38 -2.09 11.98
N GLY A 127 8.82 -3.04 12.70
CA GLY A 127 8.90 -3.06 14.16
C GLY A 127 7.69 -3.69 14.85
N ALA A 128 7.81 -3.94 16.15
CA ALA A 128 6.74 -4.50 16.98
C ALA A 128 5.56 -3.55 17.19
N LYS A 129 5.78 -2.24 17.06
CA LYS A 129 4.79 -1.19 17.34
C LYS A 129 3.84 -0.88 16.17
N VAL A 130 3.89 -1.66 15.10
CA VAL A 130 3.02 -1.48 13.93
C VAL A 130 1.57 -1.73 14.32
N ARG A 131 0.69 -0.75 14.03
CA ARG A 131 -0.76 -0.83 14.24
C ARG A 131 -1.49 -0.74 12.91
N PHE A 132 -2.57 -1.48 12.78
CA PHE A 132 -3.39 -1.45 11.56
C PHE A 132 -4.05 -0.07 11.38
N GLU A 133 -4.43 0.57 12.47
CA GLU A 133 -5.03 1.91 12.46
C GLU A 133 -4.14 2.94 11.74
N ASN A 134 -2.82 2.83 11.89
CA ASN A 134 -1.86 3.72 11.24
C ASN A 134 -1.91 3.63 9.72
N ILE A 135 -2.17 2.42 9.17
CA ILE A 135 -2.31 2.22 7.72
C ILE A 135 -3.54 2.97 7.21
N VAL A 136 -4.66 2.87 7.93
CA VAL A 136 -5.91 3.52 7.56
C VAL A 136 -5.75 5.04 7.59
N VAL A 137 -5.22 5.57 8.69
CA VAL A 137 -4.97 7.02 8.84
C VAL A 137 -4.01 7.53 7.77
N GLY A 138 -2.89 6.82 7.56
CA GLY A 138 -1.90 7.20 6.56
C GLY A 138 -2.44 7.19 5.13
N SER A 139 -3.24 6.19 4.79
CA SER A 139 -3.87 6.13 3.47
C SER A 139 -4.90 7.26 3.26
N LEU A 140 -5.68 7.59 4.27
CA LEU A 140 -6.61 8.72 4.22
C LEU A 140 -5.87 10.05 4.07
N LEU A 141 -4.83 10.29 4.87
CA LEU A 141 -4.00 11.48 4.78
C LEU A 141 -3.37 11.62 3.38
N TYR A 142 -2.85 10.53 2.84
CA TYR A 142 -2.28 10.51 1.49
C TYR A 142 -3.33 10.88 0.43
N VAL A 143 -4.53 10.29 0.49
CA VAL A 143 -5.62 10.57 -0.46
C VAL A 143 -6.04 12.03 -0.37
N VAL A 144 -6.20 12.58 0.83
CA VAL A 144 -6.56 14.00 1.04
C VAL A 144 -5.46 14.91 0.47
N LEU A 145 -4.19 14.63 0.75
CA LEU A 145 -3.06 15.38 0.23
C LEU A 145 -3.04 15.34 -1.31
N ASN A 146 -3.13 14.16 -1.89
CA ASN A 146 -3.11 13.99 -3.34
C ASN A 146 -4.30 14.68 -4.03
N SER A 147 -5.51 14.51 -3.47
CA SER A 147 -6.72 15.15 -4.00
C SER A 147 -6.67 16.67 -3.85
N GLY A 148 -6.17 17.17 -2.72
CA GLY A 148 -5.98 18.61 -2.50
C GLY A 148 -5.03 19.22 -3.51
N LEU A 149 -3.88 18.62 -3.75
CA LEU A 149 -2.92 19.08 -4.76
C LEU A 149 -3.50 19.06 -6.18
N THR A 150 -4.28 18.02 -6.49
CA THR A 150 -4.97 17.93 -7.79
C THR A 150 -6.00 19.05 -7.96
N MET A 151 -6.79 19.35 -6.93
CA MET A 151 -7.79 20.42 -6.95
C MET A 151 -7.15 21.82 -7.07
N MET A 152 -5.93 22.00 -6.56
CA MET A 152 -5.15 23.23 -6.72
C MET A 152 -4.58 23.39 -8.13
N GLY A 153 -4.74 22.41 -9.01
CA GLY A 153 -4.28 22.47 -10.40
C GLY A 153 -2.79 22.24 -10.59
N PHE A 154 -2.09 21.67 -9.60
CA PHE A 154 -0.67 21.36 -9.77
C PHE A 154 -0.44 20.27 -10.83
N SER A 155 0.61 20.43 -11.63
CA SER A 155 1.04 19.39 -12.57
C SER A 155 1.50 18.13 -11.82
N THR A 156 1.40 16.98 -12.46
CA THR A 156 1.81 15.68 -11.88
C THR A 156 3.25 15.70 -11.35
N GLN A 157 4.15 16.39 -12.04
CA GLN A 157 5.56 16.54 -11.64
C GLN A 157 5.70 17.35 -10.35
N MET A 158 4.94 18.45 -10.24
CA MET A 158 4.94 19.28 -9.04
C MET A 158 4.34 18.55 -7.84
N MET A 159 3.28 17.78 -8.06
CA MET A 159 2.70 16.92 -7.02
C MET A 159 3.71 15.88 -6.49
N GLN A 160 4.47 15.24 -7.38
CA GLN A 160 5.51 14.30 -6.99
C GLN A 160 6.63 14.96 -6.18
N LEU A 161 7.04 16.18 -6.56
CA LEU A 161 8.03 16.95 -5.83
C LEU A 161 7.53 17.26 -4.40
N ILE A 162 6.30 17.79 -4.29
CA ILE A 162 5.70 18.11 -2.98
C ILE A 162 5.57 16.85 -2.11
N GLN A 163 5.09 15.76 -2.69
CA GLN A 163 4.98 14.47 -1.98
C GLN A 163 6.34 13.96 -1.51
N GLY A 164 7.39 14.11 -2.32
CA GLY A 164 8.76 13.75 -1.94
C GLY A 164 9.28 14.59 -0.78
N VAL A 165 9.05 15.92 -0.80
CA VAL A 165 9.43 16.81 0.30
C VAL A 165 8.67 16.47 1.58
N VAL A 166 7.36 16.25 1.50
CA VAL A 166 6.54 15.81 2.64
C VAL A 166 7.07 14.49 3.22
N PHE A 167 7.37 13.53 2.35
CA PHE A 167 7.97 12.25 2.77
C PHE A 167 9.29 12.45 3.54
N LEU A 168 10.21 13.27 3.01
CA LEU A 168 11.49 13.54 3.66
C LEU A 168 11.32 14.20 5.04
N ILE A 169 10.41 15.17 5.16
CA ILE A 169 10.12 15.83 6.45
C ILE A 169 9.62 14.79 7.46
N PHE A 170 8.66 13.96 7.07
CA PHE A 170 8.11 12.94 7.98
C PHE A 170 9.16 11.90 8.37
N VAL A 171 9.97 11.42 7.41
CA VAL A 171 11.07 10.49 7.70
C VAL A 171 12.06 11.11 8.68
N ALA A 172 12.47 12.37 8.49
CA ALA A 172 13.38 13.07 9.39
C ALA A 172 12.80 13.17 10.82
N VAL A 173 11.53 13.57 10.95
CA VAL A 173 10.85 13.69 12.25
C VAL A 173 10.70 12.35 12.96
N PHE A 174 10.45 11.25 12.21
CA PHE A 174 10.29 9.92 12.83
C PHE A 174 11.64 9.22 13.07
N ALA A 175 12.66 9.48 12.25
CA ALA A 175 14.01 8.91 12.42
C ALA A 175 14.66 9.37 13.74
N ASP A 176 14.52 10.64 14.09
CA ASP A 176 15.10 11.19 15.33
C ASP A 176 14.52 10.56 16.61
N ARG A 177 13.29 10.04 16.56
CA ARG A 177 12.67 9.40 17.73
C ARG A 177 13.17 7.98 17.99
N GLU A 178 13.69 7.27 16.99
CA GLU A 178 14.24 5.92 17.16
C GLU A 178 15.68 5.96 17.74
N SER A 179 16.48 6.95 17.37
CA SER A 179 17.86 7.07 17.86
C SER A 179 17.93 7.36 19.36
N LEU A 180 16.93 8.03 19.93
CA LEU A 180 16.89 8.37 21.36
C LEU A 180 16.45 7.21 22.27
N THR A 181 15.83 6.16 21.73
CA THR A 181 15.37 5.00 22.51
C THR A 181 16.38 3.86 22.62
N VAL A 182 17.46 3.91 21.86
CA VAL A 182 18.51 2.87 21.84
C VAL A 182 19.64 3.13 22.88
N ILE A 183 19.62 4.29 23.57
CA ILE A 183 20.64 4.70 24.56
C ILE A 183 20.04 4.64 25.99
N LYS A 184 19.30 3.58 26.33
CA LYS A 184 18.96 3.29 27.73
C LYS A 184 19.09 1.81 28.01
#